data_442c3f2f8d6c4a82b6fbd1d1df9c2aa3
#
_entry.id   442c3f2f8d6c4a82b6fbd1d1df9c2aa3
#
_cell.length_a   1.000
_cell.length_b   1.000
_cell.length_c   1.000
_cell.angle_alpha   90.00
_cell.angle_beta   90.00
_cell.angle_gamma   90.00
#
_symmetry.space_group_name_H-M   'P 1'
#
loop_
_entity.id
_entity.type
_entity.pdbx_description
1 polymer ?
#
loop_
_entity_poly.entity_id
_entity_poly.type
_entity_poly.pdbx_seq_one_letter_code
_entity_poly.pdbx_strand_id
1 'polypeptide(L)'
;KAFEAAILRNFGGLEDFERVLIHALRRSCGQRVLLSLMADDTLWLICTRAEADPLGAVLLDLAAPAAPCTEEALALRVRVIDWRHCARRYEEVLAARHTS
;
A
#
# COMPACT_ATOMS: atom_id res chain seq x y z
N LYS A 1 13.07 -0.35 8.35
CA LYS A 1 14.08 0.70 8.23
C LYS A 1 14.06 1.37 6.88
N ALA A 2 14.47 0.67 5.82
CA ALA A 2 14.42 1.26 4.47
C ALA A 2 12.98 1.54 4.04
N PHE A 3 12.07 0.63 4.33
CA PHE A 3 10.66 0.79 4.02
C PHE A 3 10.04 1.95 4.81
N GLU A 4 10.36 2.06 6.10
CA GLU A 4 9.88 3.16 6.94
C GLU A 4 10.35 4.50 6.42
N ALA A 5 11.62 4.58 5.98
CA ALA A 5 12.17 5.80 5.38
C ALA A 5 11.45 6.14 4.09
N ALA A 6 11.10 5.15 3.26
CA ALA A 6 10.36 5.36 2.03
C ALA A 6 8.94 5.86 2.31
N ILE A 7 8.27 5.30 3.33
CA ILE A 7 6.95 5.75 3.75
C ILE A 7 7.03 7.21 4.22
N LEU A 8 8.06 7.54 4.99
CA LEU A 8 8.26 8.93 5.44
C LEU A 8 8.44 9.89 4.26
N ARG A 9 9.27 9.53 3.28
CA ARG A 9 9.53 10.38 2.11
C ARG A 9 8.30 10.58 1.24
N ASN A 10 7.50 9.52 1.05
CA ASN A 10 6.39 9.55 0.09
C ASN A 10 5.06 9.96 0.71
N PHE A 11 4.87 9.75 2.01
CA PHE A 11 3.58 9.97 2.67
C PHE A 11 3.65 10.83 3.93
N GLY A 12 4.84 11.12 4.43
CA GLY A 12 5.00 11.93 5.63
C GLY A 12 5.12 11.14 6.92
N GLY A 13 5.03 9.81 6.84
CA GLY A 13 5.15 8.93 7.99
C GLY A 13 4.07 7.85 7.98
N LEU A 14 4.20 6.90 8.88
CA LEU A 14 3.28 5.75 8.91
C LEU A 14 1.85 6.16 9.28
N GLU A 15 1.69 7.06 10.23
CA GLU A 15 0.36 7.54 10.62
C GLU A 15 -0.35 8.25 9.46
N ASP A 16 0.37 9.09 8.75
CA ASP A 16 -0.18 9.78 7.59
C ASP A 16 -0.51 8.80 6.47
N PHE A 17 0.35 7.80 6.27
CA PHE A 17 0.10 6.75 5.29
C PHE A 17 -1.15 5.94 5.64
N GLU A 18 -1.31 5.56 6.91
CA GLU A 18 -2.49 4.81 7.35
C GLU A 18 -3.77 5.62 7.12
N ARG A 19 -3.72 6.92 7.36
CA ARG A 19 -4.86 7.81 7.12
C ARG A 19 -5.24 7.86 5.64
N VAL A 20 -4.24 7.99 4.78
CA VAL A 20 -4.46 7.98 3.32
C VAL A 20 -5.00 6.63 2.87
N LEU A 21 -4.49 5.54 3.41
CA LEU A 21 -4.93 4.18 3.09
C LEU A 21 -6.40 3.97 3.49
N ILE A 22 -6.79 4.38 4.68
CA ILE A 22 -8.17 4.28 5.14
C ILE A 22 -9.10 5.07 4.21
N HIS A 23 -8.68 6.27 3.85
CA HIS A 23 -9.44 7.12 2.93
C HIS A 23 -9.61 6.45 1.57
N ALA A 24 -8.53 5.86 1.04
CA ALA A 24 -8.57 5.16 -0.24
C ALA A 24 -9.50 3.95 -0.18
N LEU A 25 -9.47 3.17 0.90
CA LEU A 25 -10.35 2.03 1.07
C LEU A 25 -11.82 2.43 1.12
N ARG A 26 -12.13 3.57 1.73
CA ARG A 26 -13.50 4.07 1.80
C ARG A 26 -14.02 4.51 0.42
N ARG A 27 -13.15 5.09 -0.39
CA ARG A 27 -13.52 5.63 -1.70
C ARG A 27 -13.53 4.59 -2.82
N SER A 28 -12.86 3.47 -2.60
CA SER A 28 -12.64 2.46 -3.66
C SER A 28 -13.58 1.27 -3.53
N CYS A 29 -14.82 1.52 -3.17
CA CYS A 29 -15.82 0.49 -2.93
C CYS A 29 -15.78 -0.64 -3.97
N GLY A 30 -15.53 -1.88 -3.52
CA GLY A 30 -15.49 -3.04 -4.40
C GLY A 30 -14.24 -3.15 -5.28
N GLN A 31 -13.30 -2.22 -5.16
CA GLN A 31 -12.06 -2.23 -5.95
C GLN A 31 -10.88 -2.70 -5.10
N ARG A 32 -9.71 -2.72 -5.73
CA ARG A 32 -8.46 -3.05 -5.02
C ARG A 32 -7.68 -1.78 -4.73
N VAL A 33 -7.02 -1.78 -3.58
CA VAL A 33 -6.09 -0.70 -3.20
C VAL A 33 -4.71 -1.32 -3.07
N LEU A 34 -3.76 -0.83 -3.85
CA LEU A 34 -2.41 -1.37 -3.92
C LEU A 34 -1.39 -0.36 -3.43
N LEU A 35 -0.40 -0.84 -2.67
CA LEU A 35 0.82 -0.08 -2.43
C LEU A 35 1.88 -0.64 -3.35
N SER A 36 2.38 0.17 -4.27
CA SER A 36 3.31 -0.27 -5.30
C SER A 36 4.60 0.53 -5.30
N LEU A 37 5.71 -0.17 -5.54
CA LEU A 37 7.02 0.45 -5.75
C LEU A 37 7.20 0.65 -7.25
N MET A 38 7.26 1.91 -7.66
CA MET A 38 7.33 2.28 -9.06
C MET A 38 8.78 2.16 -9.59
N ALA A 39 8.95 2.28 -10.90
CA ALA A 39 10.26 2.12 -11.54
C ALA A 39 11.29 3.15 -11.05
N ASP A 40 10.85 4.32 -10.61
CA ASP A 40 11.73 5.37 -10.09
C ASP A 40 11.94 5.27 -8.57
N ASP A 41 11.60 4.12 -7.98
CA ASP A 41 11.71 3.82 -6.54
C ASP A 41 10.81 4.67 -5.66
N THR A 42 9.78 5.30 -6.20
CA THR A 42 8.74 5.95 -5.40
C THR A 42 7.63 4.97 -5.04
N LEU A 43 6.97 5.23 -3.93
CA LEU A 43 5.82 4.44 -3.50
C LEU A 43 4.52 5.14 -3.88
N TRP A 44 3.61 4.40 -4.50
CA TRP A 44 2.31 4.93 -4.91
C TRP A 44 1.20 4.08 -4.29
N LEU A 45 0.16 4.76 -3.84
CA LEU A 45 -1.07 4.10 -3.43
C LEU A 45 -2.05 4.18 -4.61
N ILE A 46 -2.40 3.02 -5.15
CA ILE A 46 -3.16 2.93 -6.40
C ILE A 46 -4.50 2.25 -6.14
N CYS A 47 -5.58 2.89 -6.59
CA CYS A 47 -6.92 2.29 -6.57
C CYS A 47 -7.21 1.77 -7.97
N THR A 48 -7.54 0.49 -8.09
CA THR A 48 -7.72 -0.14 -9.39
C THR A 48 -8.83 -1.18 -9.36
N ARG A 49 -9.30 -1.57 -10.53
CA ARG A 49 -10.29 -2.62 -10.67
C ARG A 49 -9.67 -3.97 -10.30
N ALA A 50 -10.52 -4.90 -9.83
CA ALA A 50 -10.06 -6.21 -9.38
C ALA A 50 -9.32 -6.99 -10.48
N GLU A 51 -9.74 -6.85 -11.73
CA GLU A 51 -9.18 -7.57 -12.86
C GLU A 51 -8.09 -6.81 -13.63
N ALA A 52 -7.76 -5.60 -13.21
CA ALA A 52 -6.73 -4.81 -13.89
C ALA A 52 -5.33 -5.31 -13.53
N ASP A 53 -4.40 -5.21 -14.49
CA ASP A 53 -3.00 -5.53 -14.23
C ASP A 53 -2.39 -4.48 -13.30
N PRO A 54 -1.65 -4.91 -12.27
CA PRO A 54 -1.06 -3.96 -11.32
C PRO A 54 0.08 -3.17 -11.99
N LEU A 55 0.23 -1.91 -11.57
CA LEU A 55 1.36 -1.08 -11.96
C LEU A 55 2.47 -1.23 -10.92
N GLY A 56 3.71 -1.31 -11.40
CA GLY A 56 4.87 -1.41 -10.54
C GLY A 56 4.95 -2.73 -9.78
N ALA A 57 5.80 -2.77 -8.77
CA ALA A 57 5.95 -3.95 -7.91
C ALA A 57 5.02 -3.82 -6.71
N VAL A 58 4.03 -4.68 -6.62
CA VAL A 58 3.01 -4.63 -5.57
C VAL A 58 3.59 -5.10 -4.24
N LEU A 59 3.51 -4.26 -3.23
CA LEU A 59 3.95 -4.57 -1.86
C LEU A 59 2.78 -4.94 -0.97
N LEU A 60 1.62 -4.40 -1.23
CA LEU A 60 0.41 -4.61 -0.44
C LEU A 60 -0.79 -4.57 -1.39
N ASP A 61 -1.69 -5.53 -1.24
CA ASP A 61 -2.89 -5.64 -2.08
C ASP A 61 -4.09 -5.86 -1.15
N LEU A 62 -4.95 -4.88 -1.07
CA LEU A 62 -6.14 -4.93 -0.22
C LEU A 62 -7.39 -4.82 -1.06
N ALA A 63 -8.38 -5.68 -0.76
CA ALA A 63 -9.70 -5.56 -1.35
C ALA A 63 -10.50 -4.52 -0.54
N ALA A 64 -10.99 -3.48 -1.21
CA ALA A 64 -11.84 -2.50 -0.56
C ALA A 64 -13.22 -3.12 -0.30
N PRO A 65 -13.88 -2.79 0.82
CA PRO A 65 -15.21 -3.33 1.09
C PRO A 65 -16.21 -2.94 0.01
N ALA A 66 -17.06 -3.87 -0.37
CA ALA A 66 -18.12 -3.60 -1.35
C ALA A 66 -19.25 -2.76 -0.76
N ALA A 67 -19.43 -2.81 0.56
CA ALA A 67 -20.44 -2.04 1.28
C ALA A 67 -19.77 -0.95 2.09
N PRO A 68 -20.46 0.16 2.39
CA PRO A 68 -19.89 1.21 3.24
C PRO A 68 -19.44 0.66 4.59
N CYS A 69 -18.24 1.05 5.01
CA CYS A 69 -17.68 0.70 6.31
C CYS A 69 -17.38 1.95 7.10
N THR A 70 -17.42 1.82 8.43
CA THR A 70 -17.00 2.92 9.29
C THR A 70 -15.48 3.07 9.22
N GLU A 71 -15.02 4.28 9.50
CA GLU A 71 -13.58 4.56 9.57
C GLU A 71 -12.92 3.69 10.63
N GLU A 72 -13.62 3.44 11.74
CA GLU A 72 -13.12 2.59 12.82
C GLU A 72 -12.89 1.15 12.37
N ALA A 73 -13.82 0.59 11.59
CA ALA A 73 -13.68 -0.76 11.06
C ALA A 73 -12.50 -0.86 10.11
N LEU A 74 -12.30 0.15 9.27
CA LEU A 74 -11.16 0.19 8.35
C LEU A 74 -9.85 0.38 9.10
N ALA A 75 -9.84 1.18 10.17
CA ALA A 75 -8.65 1.36 11.00
C ALA A 75 -8.22 0.03 11.63
N LEU A 76 -9.16 -0.80 12.06
CA LEU A 76 -8.85 -2.13 12.58
C LEU A 76 -8.22 -3.03 11.52
N ARG A 77 -8.73 -2.97 10.29
CA ARG A 77 -8.15 -3.74 9.18
C ARG A 77 -6.71 -3.30 8.89
N VAL A 78 -6.45 -2.01 8.92
CA VAL A 78 -5.12 -1.46 8.68
C VAL A 78 -4.14 -1.86 9.78
N ARG A 79 -4.61 -1.94 11.03
CA ARG A 79 -3.76 -2.35 12.17
C ARG A 79 -3.27 -3.79 12.08
N VAL A 80 -4.01 -4.68 11.42
CA VAL A 80 -3.61 -6.09 11.32
C VAL A 80 -2.76 -6.38 10.09
N ILE A 81 -2.43 -5.36 9.29
CA ILE A 81 -1.54 -5.52 8.15
C ILE A 81 -0.15 -5.90 8.64
N ASP A 82 0.43 -6.91 8.02
CA ASP A 82 1.80 -7.31 8.33
C ASP A 82 2.79 -6.40 7.61
N TRP A 83 3.14 -5.31 8.28
CA TRP A 83 4.09 -4.33 7.75
C TRP A 83 5.50 -4.91 7.58
N ARG A 84 5.83 -5.97 8.33
CA ARG A 84 7.12 -6.66 8.18
C ARG A 84 7.19 -7.35 6.82
N HIS A 85 6.09 -7.93 6.38
CA HIS A 85 6.01 -8.55 5.06
C HIS A 85 6.19 -7.50 3.96
N CYS A 86 5.53 -6.36 4.10
CA CYS A 86 5.67 -5.25 3.15
C CYS A 86 7.10 -4.73 3.10
N ALA A 87 7.73 -4.57 4.26
CA ALA A 87 9.12 -4.11 4.35
C ALA A 87 10.09 -5.09 3.70
N ARG A 88 9.88 -6.38 3.93
CA ARG A 88 10.71 -7.44 3.32
C ARG A 88 10.56 -7.44 1.81
N ARG A 89 9.33 -7.34 1.34
CA ARG A 89 9.04 -7.30 -0.09
C ARG A 89 9.69 -6.09 -0.75
N TYR A 90 9.62 -4.93 -0.09
CA TYR A 90 10.26 -3.70 -0.53
C TYR A 90 11.76 -3.89 -0.71
N GLU A 91 12.43 -4.46 0.30
CA GLU A 91 13.87 -4.69 0.26
C GLU A 91 14.25 -5.70 -0.81
N GLU A 92 13.46 -6.76 -1.00
CA GLU A 92 13.70 -7.77 -2.04
C GLU A 92 13.62 -7.15 -3.43
N VAL A 93 12.62 -6.31 -3.68
CA VAL A 93 12.45 -5.67 -4.98
C VAL A 93 13.60 -4.72 -5.28
N LEU A 94 13.99 -3.91 -4.29
CA LEU A 94 15.14 -3.01 -4.44
C LEU A 94 16.43 -3.77 -4.73
N ALA A 95 16.69 -4.84 -3.97
CA ALA A 95 17.89 -5.66 -4.16
C ALA A 95 17.92 -6.25 -5.57
N ALA A 96 16.81 -6.76 -6.05
CA ALA A 96 16.72 -7.32 -7.40
C ALA A 96 17.00 -6.29 -8.48
N ARG A 97 16.56 -5.04 -8.26
CA ARG A 97 16.80 -3.95 -9.22
C ARG A 97 18.26 -3.52 -9.28
N HIS A 98 18.95 -3.60 -8.15
CA HIS A 98 20.32 -3.10 -8.03
C HIS A 98 21.40 -4.16 -8.25
N THR A 99 21.01 -5.42 -8.43
CA THR A 99 21.95 -6.52 -8.65
C THR A 99 22.07 -6.96 -10.11
N SER A 100 21.31 -6.39 -11.00
CA SER A 100 21.32 -6.76 -12.41
C SER A 100 22.33 -5.96 -13.23
#